data_c42c62099324b7fc0fc0f0e880f67dc6
#
_entry.id   c42c62099324b7fc0fc0f0e880f67dc6
#
_cell.length_a   1.000
_cell.length_b   1.000
_cell.length_c   1.000
_cell.angle_alpha   90.00
_cell.angle_beta   90.00
_cell.angle_gamma   90.00
#
_symmetry.space_group_name_H-M   'P 1'
#
loop_
_entity.id
_entity.type
_entity.pdbx_description
1 polymer ?
#
loop_
_entity_poly.entity_id
_entity_poly.type
_entity_poly.pdbx_seq_one_letter_code
_entity_poly.pdbx_strand_id
1 'polypeptide(L)'
;MLPGVIKSVSQKHGENIAYVSADARKITYSDLDRTSDEMAVWLTQKGIGEGSVAALCLPSCIEYIISYLALAKIGSITAGINPRFTSHERADTLETLNPDIVITTKGSDAGVETKYTKTVIALNQTDLMHSHRIKDSYPQSLDEDDNRPVCICFTSGSSGKPKGALFTNKQLKAISDLDTGGSWGGGGHRYASTEFAHVGVMTKLPWLLATAGTTHLVEKWNAAEILNLINDYKMTSVSAIAPQIALMLKQENIQELDFASVKAIVTGGAFASADLIRKGREIFGAPWSVRYSSTESGGIGLATSLDADDLQALHTVGRPRKGVQAKICDPLGQELPDSEIGEIWLASPAVMSCYWNDPDETSKVMDQGWLKTGDLAYKTPEGNFVLAGRTTEMYIRGGYNIFPLEVESVLSELPLISEIVIIPKADEVMGEIGVAVVALTDINSALTLDDLRSYGQEKLAAYKLPEKILFTDSIPRNATDKIDRRKLKDLVKEKLG
;
A
#
# COMPACT_ATOMS: atom_id res chain seq x y z
N MET A 1 -9.08 21.26 -0.98
CA MET A 1 -7.77 21.11 -1.67
C MET A 1 -6.66 21.02 -0.62
N LEU A 2 -5.60 20.26 -0.89
CA LEU A 2 -4.48 20.04 0.04
C LEU A 2 -3.85 21.36 0.57
N PRO A 3 -3.61 22.40 -0.25
CA PRO A 3 -3.11 23.69 0.24
C PRO A 3 -4.03 24.35 1.29
N GLY A 4 -5.34 24.28 1.10
CA GLY A 4 -6.29 24.84 2.08
C GLY A 4 -6.31 24.08 3.40
N VAL A 5 -6.08 22.75 3.35
CA VAL A 5 -6.02 21.92 4.57
C VAL A 5 -4.83 22.31 5.42
N ILE A 6 -3.61 22.35 4.85
CA ILE A 6 -2.41 22.71 5.62
C ILE A 6 -2.51 24.14 6.18
N LYS A 7 -2.98 25.09 5.40
CA LYS A 7 -3.22 26.47 5.86
C LYS A 7 -4.19 26.53 7.04
N SER A 8 -5.32 25.81 6.97
CA SER A 8 -6.31 25.77 8.05
C SER A 8 -5.75 25.15 9.33
N VAL A 9 -4.98 24.07 9.20
CA VAL A 9 -4.36 23.39 10.35
C VAL A 9 -3.25 24.24 10.96
N SER A 10 -2.42 24.86 10.14
CA SER A 10 -1.40 25.81 10.58
C SER A 10 -1.99 26.97 11.41
N GLN A 11 -3.13 27.52 10.98
CA GLN A 11 -3.82 28.58 11.73
C GLN A 11 -4.41 28.12 13.05
N LYS A 12 -4.92 26.89 13.15
CA LYS A 12 -5.64 26.39 14.34
C LYS A 12 -4.72 25.65 15.32
N HIS A 13 -3.70 24.98 14.82
CA HIS A 13 -2.82 24.05 15.52
C HIS A 13 -1.35 24.24 15.15
N GLY A 14 -0.96 25.48 14.81
CA GLY A 14 0.35 25.79 14.26
C GLY A 14 1.54 25.35 15.10
N GLU A 15 1.43 25.41 16.42
CA GLU A 15 2.48 25.02 17.36
C GLU A 15 2.59 23.50 17.57
N ASN A 16 1.60 22.72 17.12
CA ASN A 16 1.67 21.28 17.22
C ASN A 16 2.79 20.75 16.32
N ILE A 17 3.50 19.74 16.81
CA ILE A 17 4.49 19.01 16.00
C ILE A 17 3.76 18.18 14.95
N ALA A 18 4.04 18.43 13.68
CA ALA A 18 3.49 17.65 12.56
C ALA A 18 4.29 16.38 12.32
N TYR A 19 5.63 16.50 12.29
CA TYR A 19 6.53 15.36 12.05
C TYR A 19 7.72 15.37 13.01
N VAL A 20 8.13 14.16 13.39
CA VAL A 20 9.39 13.89 14.10
C VAL A 20 10.17 12.92 13.22
N SER A 21 11.37 13.29 12.79
CA SER A 21 12.26 12.44 11.99
C SER A 21 13.07 11.46 12.84
N ALA A 22 13.65 10.44 12.22
CA ALA A 22 14.49 9.44 12.91
C ALA A 22 15.68 10.05 13.66
N ASP A 23 16.24 11.16 13.15
CA ASP A 23 17.29 11.95 13.81
C ASP A 23 16.75 12.96 14.86
N ALA A 24 15.51 12.79 15.29
CA ALA A 24 14.79 13.59 16.27
C ALA A 24 14.54 15.06 15.88
N ARG A 25 14.74 15.46 14.62
CA ARG A 25 14.29 16.77 14.14
C ARG A 25 12.76 16.84 14.20
N LYS A 26 12.25 18.02 14.53
CA LYS A 26 10.82 18.28 14.62
C LYS A 26 10.44 19.43 13.69
N ILE A 27 9.27 19.34 13.11
CA ILE A 27 8.66 20.45 12.37
C ILE A 27 7.23 20.67 12.87
N THR A 28 6.87 21.92 13.14
CA THR A 28 5.51 22.30 13.51
C THR A 28 4.63 22.42 12.27
N TYR A 29 3.31 22.50 12.46
CA TYR A 29 2.39 22.76 11.35
C TYR A 29 2.59 24.14 10.75
N SER A 30 2.91 25.17 11.57
CA SER A 30 3.24 26.52 11.09
C SER A 30 4.50 26.53 10.25
N ASP A 31 5.57 25.85 10.71
CA ASP A 31 6.81 25.76 9.95
C ASP A 31 6.65 24.95 8.66
N LEU A 32 5.85 23.89 8.70
CA LEU A 32 5.57 23.06 7.52
C LEU A 32 4.83 23.87 6.44
N ASP A 33 3.81 24.64 6.83
CA ASP A 33 3.05 25.50 5.91
C ASP A 33 3.96 26.59 5.34
N ARG A 34 4.66 27.35 6.20
CA ARG A 34 5.56 28.42 5.80
C ARG A 34 6.70 27.92 4.89
N THR A 35 7.38 26.82 5.27
CA THR A 35 8.50 26.30 4.48
C THR A 35 8.05 25.80 3.11
N SER A 36 6.85 25.21 3.04
CA SER A 36 6.28 24.79 1.75
C SER A 36 5.82 25.97 0.90
N ASP A 37 5.36 27.10 1.47
CA ASP A 37 5.11 28.34 0.73
C ASP A 37 6.38 28.89 0.09
N GLU A 38 7.44 29.02 0.89
CA GLU A 38 8.73 29.54 0.46
C GLU A 38 9.39 28.68 -0.62
N MET A 39 9.26 27.34 -0.52
CA MET A 39 9.72 26.41 -1.55
C MET A 39 8.85 26.50 -2.82
N ALA A 40 7.55 26.69 -2.70
CA ALA A 40 6.64 26.86 -3.82
C ALA A 40 7.03 28.05 -4.68
N VAL A 41 7.32 29.20 -4.06
CA VAL A 41 7.82 30.40 -4.77
C VAL A 41 9.17 30.15 -5.46
N TRP A 42 10.06 29.44 -4.77
CA TRP A 42 11.36 29.10 -5.37
C TRP A 42 11.19 28.17 -6.59
N LEU A 43 10.30 27.18 -6.52
CA LEU A 43 9.99 26.30 -7.66
C LEU A 43 9.38 27.10 -8.84
N THR A 44 8.50 28.06 -8.56
CA THR A 44 7.91 28.94 -9.59
C THR A 44 8.99 29.74 -10.33
N GLN A 45 10.03 30.22 -9.62
CA GLN A 45 11.17 30.89 -10.26
C GLN A 45 12.03 29.96 -11.12
N LYS A 46 11.90 28.63 -10.95
CA LYS A 46 12.51 27.63 -11.82
C LYS A 46 11.63 27.22 -13.00
N GLY A 47 10.48 27.88 -13.17
CA GLY A 47 9.54 27.60 -14.25
C GLY A 47 8.59 26.43 -13.96
N ILE A 48 8.51 25.97 -12.71
CA ILE A 48 7.57 24.94 -12.30
C ILE A 48 6.28 25.58 -11.81
N GLY A 49 5.14 25.12 -12.30
CA GLY A 49 3.84 25.70 -11.97
C GLY A 49 2.68 24.76 -12.24
N GLU A 50 1.51 25.34 -12.50
CA GLU A 50 0.30 24.56 -12.75
C GLU A 50 0.47 23.62 -13.95
N GLY A 51 0.10 22.35 -13.75
CA GLY A 51 0.22 21.30 -14.76
C GLY A 51 1.63 20.72 -14.94
N SER A 52 2.67 21.31 -14.35
CA SER A 52 4.02 20.71 -14.37
C SER A 52 4.02 19.38 -13.64
N VAL A 53 4.77 18.41 -14.14
CA VAL A 53 4.89 17.06 -13.57
C VAL A 53 6.19 16.94 -12.78
N ALA A 54 6.07 16.62 -11.49
CA ALA A 54 7.21 16.50 -10.57
C ALA A 54 7.35 15.07 -10.04
N ALA A 55 8.53 14.48 -10.14
CA ALA A 55 8.87 13.22 -9.50
C ALA A 55 9.55 13.45 -8.15
N LEU A 56 9.03 12.86 -7.08
CA LEU A 56 9.69 12.82 -5.77
C LEU A 56 10.36 11.47 -5.58
N CYS A 57 11.68 11.42 -5.73
CA CYS A 57 12.54 10.25 -5.49
C CYS A 57 13.22 10.36 -4.11
N LEU A 58 12.47 10.71 -3.08
CA LEU A 58 12.94 10.92 -1.72
C LEU A 58 12.46 9.79 -0.79
N PRO A 59 13.21 9.45 0.27
CA PRO A 59 12.72 8.58 1.33
C PRO A 59 11.57 9.26 2.09
N SER A 60 10.94 8.51 3.00
CA SER A 60 9.91 9.02 3.90
C SER A 60 10.51 10.00 4.91
N CYS A 61 10.61 11.28 4.56
CA CYS A 61 11.27 12.34 5.33
C CYS A 61 10.42 13.62 5.34
N ILE A 62 10.79 14.57 6.20
CA ILE A 62 10.11 15.88 6.31
C ILE A 62 10.20 16.61 4.97
N GLU A 63 11.32 16.53 4.28
CA GLU A 63 11.58 17.16 2.99
C GLU A 63 10.65 16.65 1.89
N TYR A 64 10.22 15.38 1.94
CA TYR A 64 9.20 14.82 1.05
C TYR A 64 7.87 15.56 1.20
N ILE A 65 7.42 15.74 2.45
CA ILE A 65 6.13 16.40 2.74
C ILE A 65 6.16 17.87 2.36
N ILE A 66 7.26 18.58 2.68
CA ILE A 66 7.45 19.97 2.27
C ILE A 66 7.39 20.11 0.75
N SER A 67 8.11 19.23 0.02
CA SER A 67 8.13 19.24 -1.43
C SER A 67 6.77 18.95 -2.04
N TYR A 68 6.04 17.95 -1.51
CA TYR A 68 4.70 17.62 -1.98
C TYR A 68 3.71 18.76 -1.74
N LEU A 69 3.73 19.40 -0.56
CA LEU A 69 2.91 20.57 -0.27
C LEU A 69 3.27 21.76 -1.15
N ALA A 70 4.55 22.04 -1.36
CA ALA A 70 5.01 23.13 -2.22
C ALA A 70 4.51 22.96 -3.66
N LEU A 71 4.65 21.76 -4.22
CA LEU A 71 4.16 21.41 -5.56
C LEU A 71 2.63 21.53 -5.65
N ALA A 72 1.90 21.04 -4.65
CA ALA A 72 0.44 21.17 -4.61
C ALA A 72 -0.01 22.64 -4.54
N LYS A 73 0.73 23.52 -3.84
CA LYS A 73 0.43 24.95 -3.72
C LYS A 73 0.55 25.72 -5.02
N ILE A 74 1.34 25.23 -5.98
CA ILE A 74 1.50 25.82 -7.32
C ILE A 74 0.80 25.02 -8.42
N GLY A 75 -0.03 24.03 -8.07
CA GLY A 75 -0.81 23.25 -9.02
C GLY A 75 -0.01 22.23 -9.84
N SER A 76 1.19 21.89 -9.39
CA SER A 76 1.99 20.83 -10.04
C SER A 76 1.47 19.44 -9.66
N ILE A 77 1.61 18.50 -10.60
CA ILE A 77 1.23 17.10 -10.42
C ILE A 77 2.42 16.35 -9.82
N THR A 78 2.25 15.77 -8.64
CA THR A 78 3.34 15.11 -7.92
C THR A 78 3.28 13.61 -8.08
N ALA A 79 4.35 12.98 -8.56
CA ALA A 79 4.49 11.52 -8.60
C ALA A 79 5.47 11.03 -7.54
N GLY A 80 5.05 10.08 -6.72
CA GLY A 80 5.91 9.40 -5.76
C GLY A 80 6.69 8.27 -6.43
N ILE A 81 8.01 8.30 -6.34
CA ILE A 81 8.90 7.23 -6.82
C ILE A 81 9.52 6.54 -5.61
N ASN A 82 9.31 5.22 -5.50
CA ASN A 82 9.81 4.47 -4.36
C ASN A 82 11.36 4.52 -4.31
N PRO A 83 11.96 4.98 -3.21
CA PRO A 83 13.42 5.10 -3.09
C PRO A 83 14.15 3.74 -3.11
N ARG A 84 13.43 2.64 -2.88
CA ARG A 84 13.97 1.28 -2.93
C ARG A 84 14.00 0.68 -4.33
N PHE A 85 13.48 1.38 -5.34
CA PHE A 85 13.55 0.92 -6.72
C PHE A 85 15.01 0.86 -7.17
N THR A 86 15.33 -0.20 -7.90
CA THR A 86 16.59 -0.29 -8.64
C THR A 86 16.69 0.84 -9.66
N SER A 87 17.91 1.11 -10.15
CA SER A 87 18.09 2.11 -11.22
C SER A 87 17.26 1.80 -12.47
N HIS A 88 17.03 0.52 -12.78
CA HIS A 88 16.18 0.09 -13.90
C HIS A 88 14.70 0.41 -13.64
N GLU A 89 14.15 -0.01 -12.51
CA GLU A 89 12.75 0.26 -12.14
C GLU A 89 12.46 1.77 -12.07
N ARG A 90 13.43 2.54 -11.57
CA ARG A 90 13.34 4.00 -11.52
C ARG A 90 13.36 4.61 -12.92
N ALA A 91 14.22 4.11 -13.81
CA ALA A 91 14.27 4.53 -15.21
C ALA A 91 12.93 4.29 -15.92
N ASP A 92 12.36 3.09 -15.81
CA ASP A 92 11.07 2.73 -16.42
C ASP A 92 9.93 3.62 -15.89
N THR A 93 9.98 3.92 -14.58
CA THR A 93 8.96 4.78 -13.94
C THR A 93 9.08 6.22 -14.43
N LEU A 94 10.30 6.77 -14.53
CA LEU A 94 10.55 8.13 -15.02
C LEU A 94 10.25 8.25 -16.53
N GLU A 95 10.52 7.21 -17.31
CA GLU A 95 10.13 7.17 -18.73
C GLU A 95 8.61 7.25 -18.90
N THR A 96 7.86 6.46 -18.13
CA THR A 96 6.39 6.49 -18.13
C THR A 96 5.84 7.84 -17.66
N LEU A 97 6.47 8.45 -16.65
CA LEU A 97 6.03 9.71 -16.07
C LEU A 97 6.31 10.90 -16.97
N ASN A 98 7.49 10.95 -17.59
CA ASN A 98 8.03 12.08 -18.36
C ASN A 98 7.99 13.41 -17.57
N PRO A 99 8.75 13.53 -16.44
CA PRO A 99 8.64 14.64 -15.51
C PRO A 99 9.34 15.92 -16.01
N ASP A 100 8.78 17.08 -15.66
CA ASP A 100 9.44 18.40 -15.85
C ASP A 100 10.57 18.61 -14.83
N ILE A 101 10.42 18.04 -13.63
CA ILE A 101 11.38 18.15 -12.53
C ILE A 101 11.47 16.84 -11.75
N VAL A 102 12.67 16.51 -11.30
CA VAL A 102 12.91 15.43 -10.33
C VAL A 102 13.55 16.00 -9.07
N ILE A 103 12.97 15.68 -7.92
CA ILE A 103 13.54 15.98 -6.60
C ILE A 103 14.02 14.66 -6.00
N THR A 104 15.31 14.56 -5.73
CA THR A 104 15.98 13.33 -5.29
C THR A 104 16.94 13.59 -4.11
N THR A 105 17.52 12.53 -3.55
CA THR A 105 18.51 12.65 -2.46
C THR A 105 19.89 12.90 -3.02
N LYS A 106 20.69 13.77 -2.39
CA LYS A 106 22.11 13.93 -2.71
C LYS A 106 22.86 12.60 -2.51
N GLY A 107 23.66 12.23 -3.50
CA GLY A 107 24.40 10.96 -3.48
C GLY A 107 23.61 9.75 -3.99
N SER A 108 22.31 9.89 -4.33
CA SER A 108 21.65 8.94 -5.20
C SER A 108 22.33 8.98 -6.59
N ASP A 109 22.21 7.87 -7.34
CA ASP A 109 22.68 7.83 -8.72
C ASP A 109 21.84 8.76 -9.62
N ALA A 110 22.10 10.08 -9.49
CA ALA A 110 21.41 11.13 -10.24
C ALA A 110 21.62 11.01 -11.77
N GLY A 111 22.46 10.09 -12.22
CA GLY A 111 22.67 9.80 -13.64
C GLY A 111 21.45 9.17 -14.31
N VAL A 112 20.54 8.55 -13.54
CA VAL A 112 19.28 8.03 -14.07
C VAL A 112 18.31 9.18 -14.33
N GLU A 113 18.12 10.07 -13.36
CA GLU A 113 17.15 11.16 -13.41
C GLU A 113 17.47 12.18 -14.51
N THR A 114 18.76 12.50 -14.72
CA THR A 114 19.20 13.46 -15.74
C THR A 114 18.91 13.04 -17.20
N LYS A 115 18.58 11.77 -17.41
CA LYS A 115 18.15 11.28 -18.73
C LYS A 115 16.71 11.67 -19.06
N TYR A 116 15.86 11.90 -18.06
CA TYR A 116 14.43 12.10 -18.21
C TYR A 116 13.97 13.53 -17.95
N THR A 117 14.79 14.35 -17.31
CA THR A 117 14.51 15.77 -17.12
C THR A 117 15.79 16.60 -17.09
N LYS A 118 15.68 17.89 -17.50
CA LYS A 118 16.77 18.87 -17.38
C LYS A 118 16.86 19.47 -15.97
N THR A 119 15.80 19.36 -15.17
CA THR A 119 15.72 19.97 -13.85
C THR A 119 15.74 18.89 -12.79
N VAL A 120 16.93 18.65 -12.22
CA VAL A 120 17.11 17.73 -11.09
C VAL A 120 17.53 18.53 -9.86
N ILE A 121 16.81 18.36 -8.76
CA ILE A 121 17.13 18.96 -7.46
C ILE A 121 17.51 17.82 -6.53
N ALA A 122 18.78 17.83 -6.09
CA ALA A 122 19.27 16.88 -5.11
C ALA A 122 19.28 17.52 -3.71
N LEU A 123 18.52 16.95 -2.78
CA LEU A 123 18.37 17.44 -1.41
C LEU A 123 19.09 16.54 -0.41
N ASN A 124 19.71 17.15 0.60
CA ASN A 124 20.03 16.49 1.87
C ASN A 124 18.86 16.67 2.85
N GLN A 125 18.84 15.87 3.91
CA GLN A 125 17.79 15.91 4.95
C GLN A 125 17.62 17.27 5.66
N THR A 126 18.53 18.24 5.49
CA THR A 126 18.47 19.57 6.11
C THR A 126 18.44 20.71 5.11
N ASP A 127 18.52 20.41 3.80
CA ASP A 127 18.68 21.47 2.80
C ASP A 127 17.49 22.44 2.76
N LEU A 128 16.26 21.94 2.90
CA LEU A 128 15.06 22.79 2.86
C LEU A 128 14.91 23.70 4.08
N MET A 129 15.66 23.46 5.15
CA MET A 129 15.70 24.38 6.28
C MET A 129 16.57 25.63 5.97
N HIS A 130 17.49 25.53 5.01
CA HIS A 130 18.51 26.56 4.76
C HIS A 130 18.58 27.02 3.29
N SER A 131 18.11 26.22 2.32
CA SER A 131 18.22 26.49 0.90
C SER A 131 16.97 26.03 0.13
N HIS A 132 16.91 26.28 -1.17
CA HIS A 132 15.81 25.89 -2.05
C HIS A 132 14.45 26.49 -1.66
N ARG A 133 14.48 27.69 -1.07
CA ARG A 133 13.29 28.45 -0.65
C ARG A 133 13.57 29.95 -0.66
N ILE A 134 12.53 30.74 -0.81
CA ILE A 134 12.59 32.21 -0.70
C ILE A 134 11.88 32.61 0.60
N LYS A 135 12.66 33.05 1.57
CA LYS A 135 12.15 33.38 2.90
C LYS A 135 11.04 34.43 2.83
N ASP A 136 10.06 34.28 3.71
CA ASP A 136 8.94 35.20 3.90
C ASP A 136 8.15 35.46 2.61
N SER A 137 8.09 34.49 1.70
CA SER A 137 7.35 34.57 0.45
C SER A 137 6.18 33.57 0.41
N TYR A 138 5.17 33.91 -0.37
CA TYR A 138 3.94 33.12 -0.51
C TYR A 138 3.63 32.95 -2.00
N PRO A 139 3.21 31.74 -2.43
CA PRO A 139 2.79 31.52 -3.80
C PRO A 139 1.45 32.23 -4.07
N GLN A 140 1.20 32.50 -5.34
CA GLN A 140 -0.13 32.97 -5.77
C GLN A 140 -1.17 31.88 -5.46
N SER A 141 -2.31 32.28 -4.90
CA SER A 141 -3.41 31.38 -4.66
C SER A 141 -3.97 30.82 -5.96
N LEU A 142 -4.20 29.51 -5.99
CA LEU A 142 -4.86 28.87 -7.11
C LEU A 142 -6.37 28.96 -6.97
N ASP A 143 -7.07 29.06 -8.11
CA ASP A 143 -8.53 28.95 -8.12
C ASP A 143 -8.97 27.53 -7.68
N GLU A 144 -10.17 27.44 -7.14
CA GLU A 144 -10.75 26.15 -6.78
C GLU A 144 -11.10 25.37 -8.04
N ASP A 145 -10.55 24.16 -8.16
CA ASP A 145 -10.81 23.23 -9.24
C ASP A 145 -10.76 21.79 -8.71
N ASP A 146 -11.93 21.16 -8.65
CA ASP A 146 -12.07 19.77 -8.22
C ASP A 146 -11.39 18.78 -9.16
N ASN A 147 -11.25 19.12 -10.44
CA ASN A 147 -10.64 18.27 -11.46
C ASN A 147 -9.14 18.49 -11.62
N ARG A 148 -8.55 19.46 -10.91
CA ARG A 148 -7.09 19.67 -10.96
C ARG A 148 -6.36 18.41 -10.53
N PRO A 149 -5.48 17.85 -11.40
CA PRO A 149 -4.59 16.75 -11.03
C PRO A 149 -3.69 17.13 -9.85
N VAL A 150 -3.49 16.22 -8.91
CA VAL A 150 -2.66 16.47 -7.72
C VAL A 150 -1.53 15.46 -7.62
N CYS A 151 -1.85 14.16 -7.70
CA CYS A 151 -0.81 13.15 -7.55
C CYS A 151 -1.00 11.93 -8.44
N ILE A 152 0.14 11.29 -8.71
CA ILE A 152 0.25 10.03 -9.43
C ILE A 152 0.89 9.01 -8.48
N CYS A 153 0.21 7.88 -8.26
CA CYS A 153 0.71 6.77 -7.47
C CYS A 153 1.02 5.59 -8.39
N PHE A 154 2.28 5.16 -8.43
CA PHE A 154 2.68 4.04 -9.28
C PHE A 154 2.33 2.68 -8.69
N THR A 155 1.91 1.76 -9.60
CA THR A 155 1.71 0.34 -9.30
C THR A 155 2.72 -0.49 -10.10
N SER A 156 3.12 -1.63 -9.55
CA SER A 156 3.84 -2.65 -10.31
C SER A 156 2.86 -3.34 -11.24
N GLY A 157 2.79 -2.88 -12.48
CA GLY A 157 1.89 -3.47 -13.49
C GLY A 157 2.14 -4.97 -13.68
N SER A 158 1.08 -5.75 -13.88
CA SER A 158 1.17 -7.18 -14.24
C SER A 158 1.91 -7.41 -15.55
N SER A 159 1.94 -6.41 -16.43
CA SER A 159 2.70 -6.38 -17.70
C SER A 159 4.21 -6.09 -17.53
N GLY A 160 4.67 -5.83 -16.31
CA GLY A 160 6.06 -5.46 -16.00
C GLY A 160 6.38 -3.96 -16.14
N LYS A 161 5.58 -3.16 -16.82
CA LYS A 161 5.74 -1.70 -16.86
C LYS A 161 4.95 -1.05 -15.72
N PRO A 162 5.52 -0.05 -15.03
CA PRO A 162 4.82 0.68 -13.98
C PRO A 162 3.67 1.50 -14.58
N LYS A 163 2.49 1.49 -13.90
CA LYS A 163 1.32 2.28 -14.26
C LYS A 163 1.07 3.34 -13.21
N GLY A 164 0.86 4.58 -13.61
CA GLY A 164 0.62 5.70 -12.71
C GLY A 164 -0.87 6.01 -12.54
N ALA A 165 -1.47 5.68 -11.41
CA ALA A 165 -2.84 6.05 -11.08
C ALA A 165 -2.93 7.54 -10.73
N LEU A 166 -3.72 8.31 -11.49
CA LEU A 166 -3.90 9.75 -11.34
C LEU A 166 -5.07 10.08 -10.41
N PHE A 167 -4.82 10.99 -9.47
CA PHE A 167 -5.82 11.51 -8.54
C PHE A 167 -5.91 13.03 -8.61
N THR A 168 -7.15 13.56 -8.65
CA THR A 168 -7.46 14.99 -8.63
C THR A 168 -7.88 15.43 -7.23
N ASN A 169 -8.11 16.73 -7.05
CA ASN A 169 -8.67 17.29 -5.82
C ASN A 169 -9.98 16.59 -5.40
N LYS A 170 -10.83 16.25 -6.35
CA LYS A 170 -12.11 15.56 -6.11
C LYS A 170 -11.90 14.20 -5.43
N GLN A 171 -10.96 13.38 -5.94
CA GLN A 171 -10.67 12.10 -5.34
C GLN A 171 -10.01 12.25 -3.97
N LEU A 172 -9.04 13.16 -3.81
CA LEU A 172 -8.39 13.38 -2.52
C LEU A 172 -9.39 13.82 -1.44
N LYS A 173 -10.36 14.69 -1.80
CA LYS A 173 -11.44 15.07 -0.91
C LYS A 173 -12.32 13.87 -0.55
N ALA A 174 -12.75 13.10 -1.55
CA ALA A 174 -13.57 11.91 -1.34
C ALA A 174 -12.84 10.88 -0.45
N ILE A 175 -11.54 10.62 -0.69
CA ILE A 175 -10.73 9.73 0.14
C ILE A 175 -10.68 10.23 1.59
N SER A 176 -10.48 11.53 1.79
CA SER A 176 -10.48 12.13 3.12
C SER A 176 -11.82 11.93 3.82
N ASP A 177 -12.95 12.23 3.15
CA ASP A 177 -14.29 12.11 3.70
C ASP A 177 -14.66 10.65 4.05
N LEU A 178 -14.25 9.70 3.21
CA LEU A 178 -14.52 8.26 3.40
C LEU A 178 -13.60 7.61 4.46
N ASP A 179 -12.36 8.07 4.58
CA ASP A 179 -11.39 7.44 5.50
C ASP A 179 -11.51 7.98 6.92
N THR A 180 -11.96 9.21 7.10
CA THR A 180 -12.15 9.79 8.42
C THR A 180 -13.23 9.12 9.22
N GLY A 181 -14.17 8.36 8.64
CA GLY A 181 -15.21 7.55 9.33
C GLY A 181 -15.39 7.76 10.83
N GLY A 182 -14.59 8.64 11.36
CA GLY A 182 -14.64 9.28 12.67
C GLY A 182 -14.17 8.42 13.84
N SER A 183 -13.84 7.17 13.64
CA SER A 183 -13.73 6.27 14.78
C SER A 183 -12.31 6.00 15.28
N TRP A 184 -11.26 6.34 14.52
CA TRP A 184 -9.86 6.11 14.94
C TRP A 184 -8.86 6.95 14.13
N GLY A 185 -7.70 7.27 14.74
CA GLY A 185 -6.61 7.98 14.11
C GLY A 185 -6.74 9.50 14.08
N GLY A 186 -7.63 10.10 14.88
CA GLY A 186 -7.73 11.56 15.02
C GLY A 186 -6.78 12.12 16.07
N GLY A 187 -5.86 13.02 15.70
CA GLY A 187 -4.89 13.62 16.62
C GLY A 187 -3.88 12.64 17.18
N GLY A 188 -3.20 12.99 18.26
CA GLY A 188 -2.24 12.16 18.98
C GLY A 188 -1.00 11.82 18.15
N HIS A 189 -0.42 10.68 18.43
CA HIS A 189 0.82 10.21 17.79
C HIS A 189 0.54 9.02 16.87
N ARG A 190 1.27 8.96 15.76
CA ARG A 190 1.28 7.84 14.81
C ARG A 190 2.68 7.64 14.26
N TYR A 191 2.97 6.48 13.72
CA TYR A 191 4.19 6.23 12.96
C TYR A 191 3.89 6.11 11.46
N ALA A 192 4.88 6.42 10.62
CA ALA A 192 4.79 6.17 9.19
C ALA A 192 4.96 4.67 8.91
N SER A 193 3.87 3.99 8.57
CA SER A 193 3.86 2.53 8.34
C SER A 193 4.24 2.14 6.92
N THR A 194 4.16 3.09 5.97
CA THR A 194 4.44 2.86 4.54
C THR A 194 5.29 3.98 3.97
N GLU A 195 6.02 3.67 2.90
CA GLU A 195 6.77 4.69 2.16
C GLU A 195 5.84 5.79 1.62
N PHE A 196 6.29 7.04 1.68
CA PHE A 196 5.50 8.20 1.28
C PHE A 196 5.11 8.22 -0.20
N ALA A 197 5.89 7.55 -1.04
CA ALA A 197 5.59 7.40 -2.46
C ALA A 197 4.32 6.58 -2.77
N HIS A 198 3.72 5.91 -1.76
CA HIS A 198 2.56 5.06 -1.97
C HIS A 198 1.22 5.78 -1.76
N VAL A 199 0.17 5.19 -2.35
CA VAL A 199 -1.22 5.64 -2.22
C VAL A 199 -1.66 5.87 -0.77
N GLY A 200 -1.16 5.05 0.16
CA GLY A 200 -1.47 5.15 1.60
C GLY A 200 -1.03 6.46 2.26
N VAL A 201 -0.17 7.26 1.61
CA VAL A 201 0.23 8.58 2.08
C VAL A 201 -0.14 9.65 1.06
N MET A 202 0.21 9.49 -0.21
CA MET A 202 0.00 10.54 -1.21
C MET A 202 -1.45 10.96 -1.35
N THR A 203 -2.40 10.03 -1.36
CA THR A 203 -3.82 10.35 -1.45
C THR A 203 -4.46 10.69 -0.10
N LYS A 204 -3.81 10.29 1.02
CA LYS A 204 -4.35 10.46 2.37
C LYS A 204 -3.75 11.66 3.12
N LEU A 205 -2.79 12.35 2.53
CA LEU A 205 -2.14 13.50 3.17
C LEU A 205 -3.13 14.57 3.64
N PRO A 206 -4.21 14.94 2.91
CA PRO A 206 -5.19 15.90 3.40
C PRO A 206 -5.81 15.46 4.75
N TRP A 207 -6.20 14.20 4.87
CA TRP A 207 -6.74 13.64 6.10
C TRP A 207 -5.69 13.60 7.23
N LEU A 208 -4.46 13.11 6.91
CA LEU A 208 -3.37 13.01 7.89
C LEU A 208 -3.04 14.36 8.52
N LEU A 209 -3.03 15.43 7.72
CA LEU A 209 -2.81 16.79 8.20
C LEU A 209 -4.00 17.31 9.00
N ALA A 210 -5.24 17.10 8.52
CA ALA A 210 -6.46 17.61 9.17
C ALA A 210 -6.63 17.08 10.60
N THR A 211 -6.05 15.95 10.96
CA THR A 211 -6.06 15.41 12.33
C THR A 211 -5.20 16.22 13.32
N ALA A 212 -4.32 17.10 12.85
CA ALA A 212 -3.36 17.86 13.66
C ALA A 212 -2.50 17.01 14.62
N GLY A 213 -2.31 15.71 14.30
CA GLY A 213 -1.50 14.77 15.08
C GLY A 213 -0.02 14.78 14.68
N THR A 214 0.83 14.13 15.47
CA THR A 214 2.26 14.00 15.23
C THR A 214 2.57 12.67 14.53
N THR A 215 3.30 12.72 13.41
CA THR A 215 3.77 11.53 12.69
C THR A 215 5.25 11.31 12.97
N HIS A 216 5.60 10.14 13.51
CA HIS A 216 6.97 9.70 13.73
C HIS A 216 7.49 8.97 12.49
N LEU A 217 8.63 9.43 11.97
CA LEU A 217 9.32 8.86 10.83
C LEU A 217 10.45 7.96 11.33
N VAL A 218 10.59 6.80 10.72
CA VAL A 218 11.71 5.89 10.95
C VAL A 218 12.56 5.84 9.69
N GLU A 219 13.87 5.77 9.82
CA GLU A 219 14.77 5.74 8.66
C GLU A 219 14.59 4.46 7.84
N LYS A 220 14.51 3.34 8.55
CA LYS A 220 14.17 2.03 8.01
C LYS A 220 13.20 1.35 8.96
N TRP A 221 12.14 0.79 8.43
CA TRP A 221 11.16 0.10 9.25
C TRP A 221 11.82 -0.99 10.12
N ASN A 222 11.59 -0.95 11.42
CA ASN A 222 12.13 -1.87 12.42
C ASN A 222 11.07 -2.18 13.46
N ALA A 223 10.81 -3.48 13.72
CA ALA A 223 9.74 -3.91 14.61
C ALA A 223 9.91 -3.41 16.05
N ALA A 224 11.12 -3.50 16.61
CA ALA A 224 11.39 -3.06 17.97
C ALA A 224 11.22 -1.54 18.14
N GLU A 225 11.72 -0.75 17.17
CA GLU A 225 11.57 0.71 17.17
C GLU A 225 10.08 1.11 17.11
N ILE A 226 9.30 0.49 16.23
CA ILE A 226 7.86 0.77 16.12
C ILE A 226 7.11 0.40 17.40
N LEU A 227 7.40 -0.75 18.01
CA LEU A 227 6.80 -1.16 19.27
C LEU A 227 7.10 -0.17 20.41
N ASN A 228 8.34 0.31 20.50
CA ASN A 228 8.72 1.35 21.46
C ASN A 228 7.96 2.66 21.21
N LEU A 229 7.84 3.11 19.94
CA LEU A 229 7.04 4.29 19.60
C LEU A 229 5.58 4.15 20.02
N ILE A 230 4.96 2.97 19.79
CA ILE A 230 3.58 2.69 20.22
C ILE A 230 3.47 2.79 21.74
N ASN A 231 4.39 2.15 22.48
CA ASN A 231 4.43 2.17 23.93
C ASN A 231 4.65 3.57 24.50
N ASP A 232 5.70 4.27 24.04
CA ASP A 232 6.17 5.53 24.63
C ASP A 232 5.21 6.69 24.37
N TYR A 233 4.65 6.74 23.15
CA TYR A 233 3.72 7.80 22.75
C TYR A 233 2.26 7.42 22.90
N LYS A 234 1.97 6.26 23.53
CA LYS A 234 0.61 5.76 23.80
C LYS A 234 -0.28 5.83 22.56
N MET A 235 0.25 5.33 21.43
CA MET A 235 -0.46 5.35 20.16
C MET A 235 -1.75 4.52 20.24
N THR A 236 -2.79 5.01 19.59
CA THR A 236 -4.13 4.39 19.68
C THR A 236 -4.40 3.35 18.59
N SER A 237 -3.51 3.21 17.63
CA SER A 237 -3.66 2.21 16.57
C SER A 237 -2.31 1.63 16.14
N VAL A 238 -2.35 0.34 15.79
CA VAL A 238 -1.27 -0.37 15.12
C VAL A 238 -1.66 -0.54 13.66
N SER A 239 -0.98 0.16 12.75
CA SER A 239 -1.28 0.14 11.31
C SER A 239 -0.07 -0.38 10.55
N ALA A 240 -0.15 -1.59 9.97
CA ALA A 240 0.96 -2.21 9.28
C ALA A 240 0.47 -3.25 8.24
N ILE A 241 1.35 -3.73 7.38
CA ILE A 241 1.07 -4.93 6.60
C ILE A 241 1.25 -6.19 7.47
N ALA A 242 0.59 -7.27 7.12
CA ALA A 242 0.62 -8.52 7.91
C ALA A 242 2.04 -9.03 8.25
N PRO A 243 3.02 -9.05 7.32
CA PRO A 243 4.39 -9.43 7.65
C PRO A 243 5.06 -8.53 8.70
N GLN A 244 4.77 -7.24 8.70
CA GLN A 244 5.30 -6.32 9.72
C GLN A 244 4.75 -6.65 11.11
N ILE A 245 3.44 -6.94 11.21
CA ILE A 245 2.84 -7.41 12.48
C ILE A 245 3.49 -8.72 12.92
N ALA A 246 3.70 -9.67 12.00
CA ALA A 246 4.36 -10.93 12.33
C ALA A 246 5.78 -10.72 12.90
N LEU A 247 6.55 -9.75 12.37
CA LEU A 247 7.85 -9.36 12.89
C LEU A 247 7.77 -8.68 14.26
N MET A 248 6.75 -7.86 14.50
CA MET A 248 6.50 -7.27 15.81
C MET A 248 6.22 -8.35 16.85
N LEU A 249 5.37 -9.33 16.55
CA LEU A 249 5.01 -10.41 17.46
C LEU A 249 6.17 -11.36 17.79
N LYS A 250 7.24 -11.36 17.01
CA LYS A 250 8.47 -12.13 17.26
C LYS A 250 9.48 -11.42 18.16
N GLN A 251 9.23 -10.17 18.58
CA GLN A 251 10.17 -9.44 19.45
C GLN A 251 10.15 -10.02 20.88
N GLU A 252 11.33 -10.34 21.40
CA GLU A 252 11.49 -11.00 22.72
C GLU A 252 10.90 -10.16 23.87
N ASN A 253 11.03 -8.84 23.80
CA ASN A 253 10.58 -7.91 24.84
C ASN A 253 9.14 -7.43 24.68
N ILE A 254 8.35 -7.99 23.76
CA ILE A 254 7.00 -7.48 23.46
C ILE A 254 6.06 -7.55 24.68
N GLN A 255 6.26 -8.54 25.55
CA GLN A 255 5.47 -8.73 26.77
C GLN A 255 5.77 -7.70 27.87
N GLU A 256 6.88 -6.95 27.74
CA GLU A 256 7.29 -5.92 28.71
C GLU A 256 6.68 -4.55 28.37
N LEU A 257 6.09 -4.41 27.17
CA LEU A 257 5.54 -3.17 26.65
C LEU A 257 4.05 -3.02 26.99
N ASP A 258 3.61 -1.79 27.22
CA ASP A 258 2.22 -1.45 27.54
C ASP A 258 1.45 -0.98 26.29
N PHE A 259 0.49 -1.80 25.86
CA PHE A 259 -0.39 -1.53 24.72
C PHE A 259 -1.83 -1.14 25.12
N ALA A 260 -2.11 -0.80 26.38
CA ALA A 260 -3.46 -0.44 26.84
C ALA A 260 -4.06 0.77 26.10
N SER A 261 -3.23 1.60 25.48
CA SER A 261 -3.67 2.72 24.63
C SER A 261 -4.20 2.29 23.27
N VAL A 262 -3.81 1.10 22.77
CA VAL A 262 -4.20 0.62 21.44
C VAL A 262 -5.69 0.31 21.42
N LYS A 263 -6.42 0.87 20.46
CA LYS A 263 -7.86 0.70 20.28
C LYS A 263 -8.20 -0.05 18.99
N ALA A 264 -7.26 -0.18 18.07
CA ALA A 264 -7.46 -0.88 16.82
C ALA A 264 -6.13 -1.37 16.24
N ILE A 265 -6.17 -2.56 15.64
CA ILE A 265 -5.13 -3.07 14.74
C ILE A 265 -5.69 -3.04 13.33
N VAL A 266 -4.94 -2.48 12.39
CA VAL A 266 -5.39 -2.33 11.00
C VAL A 266 -4.35 -2.89 10.05
N THR A 267 -4.74 -3.84 9.24
CA THR A 267 -3.88 -4.38 8.18
C THR A 267 -4.50 -4.22 6.81
N GLY A 268 -3.67 -4.09 5.80
CA GLY A 268 -4.08 -4.06 4.40
C GLY A 268 -2.88 -4.31 3.48
N GLY A 269 -3.15 -4.49 2.19
CA GLY A 269 -2.12 -4.64 1.17
C GLY A 269 -1.43 -6.03 1.13
N ALA A 270 -1.68 -6.91 2.11
CA ALA A 270 -1.22 -8.29 2.14
C ALA A 270 -2.24 -9.17 2.90
N PHE A 271 -2.24 -10.46 2.60
CA PHE A 271 -3.04 -11.44 3.34
C PHE A 271 -2.57 -11.56 4.79
N ALA A 272 -3.52 -11.61 5.74
CA ALA A 272 -3.27 -11.86 7.14
C ALA A 272 -3.93 -13.20 7.54
N SER A 273 -3.13 -14.16 8.01
CA SER A 273 -3.67 -15.45 8.45
C SER A 273 -4.51 -15.31 9.72
N ALA A 274 -5.45 -16.23 9.91
CA ALA A 274 -6.28 -16.27 11.12
C ALA A 274 -5.43 -16.37 12.41
N ASP A 275 -4.35 -17.14 12.40
CA ASP A 275 -3.43 -17.28 13.53
C ASP A 275 -2.73 -15.96 13.87
N LEU A 276 -2.24 -15.25 12.85
CA LEU A 276 -1.63 -13.92 13.03
C LEU A 276 -2.62 -12.93 13.66
N ILE A 277 -3.87 -12.93 13.18
CA ILE A 277 -4.92 -12.04 13.71
C ILE A 277 -5.23 -12.38 15.18
N ARG A 278 -5.36 -13.65 15.53
CA ARG A 278 -5.61 -14.07 16.93
C ARG A 278 -4.47 -13.66 17.86
N LYS A 279 -3.22 -13.97 17.49
CA LYS A 279 -2.03 -13.60 18.27
C LYS A 279 -1.89 -12.09 18.42
N GLY A 280 -2.12 -11.33 17.36
CA GLY A 280 -2.06 -9.88 17.43
C GLY A 280 -3.15 -9.28 18.32
N ARG A 281 -4.38 -9.79 18.28
CA ARG A 281 -5.46 -9.39 19.19
C ARG A 281 -5.11 -9.67 20.65
N GLU A 282 -4.52 -10.83 20.92
CA GLU A 282 -4.09 -11.21 22.27
C GLU A 282 -3.01 -10.26 22.80
N ILE A 283 -1.94 -10.03 22.03
CA ILE A 283 -0.80 -9.22 22.47
C ILE A 283 -1.16 -7.73 22.61
N PHE A 284 -1.85 -7.17 21.63
CA PHE A 284 -2.19 -5.74 21.66
C PHE A 284 -3.48 -5.42 22.42
N GLY A 285 -4.24 -6.43 22.84
CA GLY A 285 -5.50 -6.25 23.57
C GLY A 285 -6.56 -5.45 22.79
N ALA A 286 -6.54 -5.48 21.46
CA ALA A 286 -7.36 -4.63 20.62
C ALA A 286 -8.00 -5.39 19.43
N PRO A 287 -9.17 -4.95 18.94
CA PRO A 287 -9.80 -5.51 17.76
C PRO A 287 -8.98 -5.28 16.51
N TRP A 288 -9.16 -6.15 15.51
CA TRP A 288 -8.42 -6.15 14.26
C TRP A 288 -9.35 -5.93 13.06
N SER A 289 -9.01 -4.97 12.21
CA SER A 289 -9.67 -4.73 10.93
C SER A 289 -8.73 -5.08 9.78
N VAL A 290 -9.17 -5.97 8.90
CA VAL A 290 -8.53 -6.24 7.61
C VAL A 290 -9.12 -5.27 6.59
N ARG A 291 -8.26 -4.61 5.80
CA ARG A 291 -8.65 -3.68 4.74
C ARG A 291 -8.20 -4.17 3.39
N TYR A 292 -9.15 -4.32 2.50
CA TYR A 292 -8.90 -4.62 1.10
C TYR A 292 -9.08 -3.35 0.27
N SER A 293 -8.06 -3.03 -0.53
CA SER A 293 -8.05 -1.90 -1.46
C SER A 293 -6.89 -2.06 -2.45
N SER A 294 -6.92 -1.28 -3.51
CA SER A 294 -5.82 -1.16 -4.46
C SER A 294 -5.34 0.29 -4.57
N THR A 295 -4.25 0.53 -5.27
CA THR A 295 -3.81 1.89 -5.61
C THR A 295 -4.87 2.60 -6.43
N GLU A 296 -5.44 1.93 -7.43
CA GLU A 296 -6.47 2.44 -8.34
C GLU A 296 -7.76 2.83 -7.60
N SER A 297 -8.07 2.17 -6.48
CA SER A 297 -9.22 2.51 -5.63
C SER A 297 -8.96 3.67 -4.65
N GLY A 298 -7.79 4.33 -4.74
CA GLY A 298 -7.39 5.39 -3.81
C GLY A 298 -7.10 4.89 -2.38
N GLY A 299 -6.85 3.58 -2.21
CA GLY A 299 -6.68 2.96 -0.90
C GLY A 299 -8.00 2.83 -0.12
N ILE A 300 -9.15 2.90 -0.80
CA ILE A 300 -10.50 2.76 -0.24
C ILE A 300 -11.20 1.56 -0.89
N GLY A 301 -11.84 0.71 -0.10
CA GLY A 301 -12.50 -0.50 -0.60
C GLY A 301 -13.32 -1.19 0.47
N LEU A 302 -12.99 -2.46 0.77
CA LEU A 302 -13.68 -3.28 1.76
C LEU A 302 -12.95 -3.25 3.11
N ALA A 303 -13.66 -3.56 4.19
CA ALA A 303 -13.07 -3.73 5.50
C ALA A 303 -13.88 -4.68 6.38
N THR A 304 -13.20 -5.43 7.25
CA THR A 304 -13.86 -6.06 8.39
C THR A 304 -14.14 -5.00 9.45
N SER A 305 -15.29 -5.12 10.11
CA SER A 305 -15.64 -4.23 11.22
C SER A 305 -14.74 -4.48 12.43
N LEU A 306 -14.54 -3.48 13.28
CA LEU A 306 -13.80 -3.65 14.55
C LEU A 306 -14.59 -4.49 15.55
N ASP A 307 -15.91 -4.54 15.44
CA ASP A 307 -16.81 -5.39 16.25
C ASP A 307 -17.19 -6.71 15.54
N ALA A 308 -16.46 -7.06 14.47
CA ALA A 308 -16.68 -8.30 13.72
C ALA A 308 -16.51 -9.53 14.59
N ASP A 309 -17.39 -10.51 14.38
CA ASP A 309 -17.18 -11.86 14.91
C ASP A 309 -15.94 -12.54 14.30
N ASP A 310 -15.56 -13.69 14.85
CA ASP A 310 -14.37 -14.39 14.38
C ASP A 310 -14.50 -14.89 12.93
N LEU A 311 -15.69 -15.26 12.50
CA LEU A 311 -15.90 -15.71 11.12
C LEU A 311 -15.59 -14.59 10.13
N GLN A 312 -16.12 -13.39 10.34
CA GLN A 312 -15.85 -12.25 9.50
C GLN A 312 -14.38 -11.81 9.61
N ALA A 313 -13.88 -11.66 10.84
CA ALA A 313 -12.58 -11.06 11.10
C ALA A 313 -11.39 -11.92 10.66
N LEU A 314 -11.52 -13.26 10.72
CA LEU A 314 -10.42 -14.20 10.46
C LEU A 314 -10.39 -14.70 9.02
N HIS A 315 -11.54 -14.72 8.33
CA HIS A 315 -11.68 -15.45 7.07
C HIS A 315 -12.19 -14.58 5.91
N THR A 316 -12.45 -13.27 6.15
CA THR A 316 -12.97 -12.39 5.09
C THR A 316 -12.17 -11.09 5.01
N VAL A 317 -12.37 -10.35 3.93
CA VAL A 317 -11.94 -8.94 3.82
C VAL A 317 -13.09 -7.97 4.11
N GLY A 318 -14.15 -8.48 4.72
CA GLY A 318 -15.31 -7.73 5.18
C GLY A 318 -16.25 -7.30 4.08
N ARG A 319 -16.84 -6.13 4.28
CA ARG A 319 -17.90 -5.56 3.44
C ARG A 319 -17.45 -4.22 2.84
N PRO A 320 -18.17 -3.72 1.81
CA PRO A 320 -17.92 -2.37 1.30
C PRO A 320 -18.00 -1.32 2.43
N ARG A 321 -16.99 -0.46 2.49
CA ARG A 321 -17.00 0.67 3.41
C ARG A 321 -18.09 1.67 3.01
N LYS A 322 -18.52 2.51 3.94
CA LYS A 322 -19.49 3.57 3.64
C LYS A 322 -19.06 4.38 2.42
N GLY A 323 -19.95 4.55 1.44
CA GLY A 323 -19.68 5.26 0.19
C GLY A 323 -18.92 4.44 -0.87
N VAL A 324 -18.68 3.16 -0.63
CA VAL A 324 -18.15 2.21 -1.60
C VAL A 324 -19.26 1.25 -2.02
N GLN A 325 -19.35 0.96 -3.31
CA GLN A 325 -20.12 -0.15 -3.85
C GLN A 325 -19.16 -1.24 -4.34
N ALA A 326 -19.53 -2.50 -4.15
CA ALA A 326 -18.77 -3.64 -4.64
C ALA A 326 -19.70 -4.72 -5.13
N LYS A 327 -19.30 -5.40 -6.20
CA LYS A 327 -19.97 -6.56 -6.75
C LYS A 327 -18.96 -7.60 -7.25
N ILE A 328 -19.41 -8.84 -7.41
CA ILE A 328 -18.64 -9.92 -8.02
C ILE A 328 -19.19 -10.13 -9.42
N CYS A 329 -18.32 -10.12 -10.42
CA CYS A 329 -18.70 -10.24 -11.82
C CYS A 329 -18.03 -11.41 -12.53
N ASP A 330 -18.74 -11.96 -13.51
CA ASP A 330 -18.18 -12.86 -14.50
C ASP A 330 -17.30 -12.12 -15.54
N PRO A 331 -16.60 -12.81 -16.45
CA PRO A 331 -15.80 -12.16 -17.49
C PRO A 331 -16.59 -11.26 -18.46
N LEU A 332 -17.92 -11.40 -18.52
CA LEU A 332 -18.80 -10.57 -19.35
C LEU A 332 -19.32 -9.33 -18.59
N GLY A 333 -18.96 -9.19 -17.30
CA GLY A 333 -19.39 -8.08 -16.44
C GLY A 333 -20.77 -8.25 -15.81
N GLN A 334 -21.36 -9.45 -15.90
CA GLN A 334 -22.63 -9.76 -15.22
C GLN A 334 -22.36 -10.08 -13.75
N GLU A 335 -23.17 -9.53 -12.86
CA GLU A 335 -23.07 -9.80 -11.43
C GLU A 335 -23.45 -11.25 -11.13
N LEU A 336 -22.57 -11.94 -10.39
CA LEU A 336 -22.73 -13.33 -9.99
C LEU A 336 -23.53 -13.45 -8.68
N PRO A 337 -24.25 -14.58 -8.50
CA PRO A 337 -24.88 -14.92 -7.23
C PRO A 337 -23.86 -15.06 -6.09
N ASP A 338 -24.38 -15.00 -4.84
CA ASP A 338 -23.55 -15.27 -3.66
C ASP A 338 -22.91 -16.65 -3.75
N SER A 339 -21.69 -16.79 -3.22
CA SER A 339 -20.85 -18.00 -3.21
C SER A 339 -20.24 -18.39 -4.56
N GLU A 340 -20.51 -17.69 -5.65
CA GLU A 340 -19.80 -17.88 -6.91
C GLU A 340 -18.57 -17.01 -7.01
N ILE A 341 -17.46 -17.58 -7.52
CA ILE A 341 -16.18 -16.88 -7.67
C ILE A 341 -16.20 -16.07 -8.97
N GLY A 342 -15.91 -14.77 -8.84
CA GLY A 342 -15.71 -13.85 -9.95
C GLY A 342 -14.82 -12.69 -9.59
N GLU A 343 -14.65 -11.74 -10.49
CA GLU A 343 -13.84 -10.56 -10.28
C GLU A 343 -14.54 -9.52 -9.39
N ILE A 344 -13.80 -8.96 -8.41
CA ILE A 344 -14.32 -7.83 -7.62
C ILE A 344 -14.33 -6.58 -8.49
N TRP A 345 -15.49 -5.96 -8.60
CA TRP A 345 -15.63 -4.62 -9.17
C TRP A 345 -16.00 -3.63 -8.06
N LEU A 346 -15.29 -2.49 -8.03
CA LEU A 346 -15.51 -1.42 -7.04
C LEU A 346 -16.00 -0.14 -7.72
N ALA A 347 -16.96 0.54 -7.10
CA ALA A 347 -17.34 1.89 -7.48
C ALA A 347 -17.29 2.81 -6.24
N SER A 348 -16.60 3.93 -6.36
CA SER A 348 -16.41 4.89 -5.27
C SER A 348 -15.91 6.22 -5.84
N PRO A 349 -16.26 7.36 -5.25
CA PRO A 349 -15.69 8.66 -5.64
C PRO A 349 -14.18 8.76 -5.35
N ALA A 350 -13.58 7.79 -4.65
CA ALA A 350 -12.16 7.69 -4.36
C ALA A 350 -11.34 7.00 -5.49
N VAL A 351 -12.00 6.33 -6.44
CA VAL A 351 -11.34 5.64 -7.55
C VAL A 351 -10.56 6.64 -8.41
N MET A 352 -9.37 6.25 -8.85
CA MET A 352 -8.51 7.06 -9.71
C MET A 352 -9.26 7.64 -10.92
N SER A 353 -8.80 8.76 -11.45
CA SER A 353 -9.35 9.32 -12.69
C SER A 353 -8.99 8.47 -13.91
N CYS A 354 -7.73 8.05 -14.01
CA CYS A 354 -7.21 7.24 -15.11
C CYS A 354 -5.79 6.77 -14.75
N TYR A 355 -5.22 5.93 -15.59
CA TYR A 355 -3.77 5.76 -15.64
C TYR A 355 -3.13 6.91 -16.43
N TRP A 356 -2.06 7.47 -15.88
CA TRP A 356 -1.32 8.58 -16.47
C TRP A 356 -0.76 8.22 -17.85
N ASN A 357 -1.12 9.01 -18.86
CA ASN A 357 -0.73 8.83 -20.26
C ASN A 357 -1.04 7.44 -20.85
N ASP A 358 -1.99 6.69 -20.28
CA ASP A 358 -2.32 5.34 -20.72
C ASP A 358 -3.85 5.12 -20.80
N PRO A 359 -4.51 5.67 -21.83
CA PRO A 359 -5.95 5.50 -22.01
C PRO A 359 -6.34 4.04 -22.31
N ASP A 360 -5.47 3.28 -22.96
CA ASP A 360 -5.73 1.88 -23.31
C ASP A 360 -5.79 1.01 -22.06
N GLU A 361 -4.82 1.12 -21.15
CA GLU A 361 -4.87 0.40 -19.88
C GLU A 361 -5.99 0.92 -18.97
N THR A 362 -6.32 2.22 -19.03
CA THR A 362 -7.45 2.78 -18.31
C THR A 362 -8.76 2.13 -18.76
N SER A 363 -8.98 2.01 -20.07
CA SER A 363 -10.21 1.41 -20.63
C SER A 363 -10.39 -0.08 -20.27
N LYS A 364 -9.30 -0.80 -20.00
CA LYS A 364 -9.34 -2.21 -19.58
C LYS A 364 -9.86 -2.38 -18.16
N VAL A 365 -9.56 -1.42 -17.29
CA VAL A 365 -9.89 -1.52 -15.84
C VAL A 365 -11.07 -0.65 -15.43
N MET A 366 -11.49 0.32 -16.25
CA MET A 366 -12.64 1.19 -15.95
C MET A 366 -13.81 0.86 -16.89
N ASP A 367 -14.97 0.58 -16.32
CA ASP A 367 -16.19 0.27 -17.05
C ASP A 367 -17.41 0.95 -16.41
N GLN A 368 -17.99 1.95 -17.07
CA GLN A 368 -19.17 2.71 -16.62
C GLN A 368 -19.11 3.16 -15.14
N GLY A 369 -17.92 3.61 -14.69
CA GLY A 369 -17.70 4.06 -13.32
C GLY A 369 -17.31 2.95 -12.33
N TRP A 370 -17.22 1.70 -12.77
CA TRP A 370 -16.71 0.58 -12.02
C TRP A 370 -15.22 0.34 -12.30
N LEU A 371 -14.46 0.12 -11.26
CA LEU A 371 -13.07 -0.34 -11.31
C LEU A 371 -13.03 -1.86 -11.27
N LYS A 372 -12.51 -2.49 -12.30
CA LYS A 372 -12.15 -3.91 -12.36
C LYS A 372 -10.83 -4.09 -11.61
N THR A 373 -10.84 -4.84 -10.52
CA THR A 373 -9.66 -4.90 -9.63
C THR A 373 -8.62 -5.92 -10.04
N GLY A 374 -9.00 -6.89 -10.88
CA GLY A 374 -8.19 -8.06 -11.20
C GLY A 374 -8.10 -9.08 -10.05
N ASP A 375 -8.73 -8.79 -8.91
CA ASP A 375 -8.79 -9.71 -7.77
C ASP A 375 -10.08 -10.54 -7.82
N LEU A 376 -9.96 -11.83 -7.54
CA LEU A 376 -11.06 -12.79 -7.53
C LEU A 376 -11.56 -13.01 -6.10
N ALA A 377 -12.86 -13.08 -5.95
CA ALA A 377 -13.52 -13.32 -4.67
C ALA A 377 -14.91 -13.94 -4.88
N TYR A 378 -15.50 -14.40 -3.80
CA TYR A 378 -16.94 -14.65 -3.72
C TYR A 378 -17.55 -13.85 -2.56
N LYS A 379 -18.85 -13.60 -2.63
CA LYS A 379 -19.61 -12.93 -1.57
C LYS A 379 -20.37 -13.99 -0.77
N THR A 380 -20.25 -13.95 0.57
CA THR A 380 -21.03 -14.85 1.43
C THR A 380 -22.48 -14.39 1.53
N PRO A 381 -23.43 -15.26 1.93
CA PRO A 381 -24.83 -14.88 2.14
C PRO A 381 -25.01 -13.72 3.14
N GLU A 382 -24.08 -13.57 4.09
CA GLU A 382 -24.04 -12.47 5.04
C GLU A 382 -23.49 -11.17 4.43
N GLY A 383 -23.04 -11.20 3.16
CA GLY A 383 -22.53 -10.06 2.41
C GLY A 383 -21.05 -9.73 2.63
N ASN A 384 -20.29 -10.64 3.23
CA ASN A 384 -18.83 -10.50 3.35
C ASN A 384 -18.13 -10.99 2.08
N PHE A 385 -16.99 -10.39 1.74
CA PHE A 385 -16.16 -10.80 0.62
C PHE A 385 -15.02 -11.68 1.10
N VAL A 386 -14.79 -12.80 0.39
CA VAL A 386 -13.68 -13.74 0.65
C VAL A 386 -12.81 -13.78 -0.59
N LEU A 387 -11.53 -13.41 -0.46
CA LEU A 387 -10.59 -13.42 -1.57
C LEU A 387 -10.26 -14.85 -1.99
N ALA A 388 -10.28 -15.11 -3.28
CA ALA A 388 -9.90 -16.39 -3.89
C ALA A 388 -8.55 -16.32 -4.62
N GLY A 389 -8.11 -15.11 -5.03
CA GLY A 389 -6.84 -14.92 -5.72
C GLY A 389 -6.84 -13.75 -6.69
N ARG A 390 -6.04 -13.86 -7.74
CA ARG A 390 -6.00 -12.89 -8.84
C ARG A 390 -6.26 -13.57 -10.18
N THR A 391 -6.88 -12.86 -11.10
CA THR A 391 -7.12 -13.34 -12.48
C THR A 391 -5.82 -13.75 -13.19
N THR A 392 -4.72 -13.03 -12.92
CA THR A 392 -3.39 -13.30 -13.50
C THR A 392 -2.58 -14.38 -12.79
N GLU A 393 -3.04 -14.87 -11.64
CA GLU A 393 -2.38 -15.89 -10.83
C GLU A 393 -3.09 -17.24 -10.88
N MET A 394 -4.39 -17.25 -11.25
CA MET A 394 -5.14 -18.47 -11.50
C MET A 394 -4.47 -19.31 -12.58
N TYR A 395 -4.42 -20.61 -12.40
CA TYR A 395 -3.93 -21.56 -13.41
C TYR A 395 -4.94 -22.66 -13.69
N ILE A 396 -4.81 -23.29 -14.85
CA ILE A 396 -5.76 -24.30 -15.31
C ILE A 396 -5.10 -25.67 -15.24
N ARG A 397 -5.58 -26.51 -14.34
CA ARG A 397 -5.14 -27.88 -14.14
C ARG A 397 -6.18 -28.88 -14.62
N GLY A 398 -5.87 -29.60 -15.71
CA GLY A 398 -6.78 -30.62 -16.24
C GLY A 398 -8.20 -30.10 -16.52
N GLY A 399 -8.34 -28.82 -16.92
CA GLY A 399 -9.63 -28.17 -17.17
C GLY A 399 -10.26 -27.50 -15.95
N TYR A 400 -9.67 -27.61 -14.76
CA TYR A 400 -10.14 -26.93 -13.54
C TYR A 400 -9.35 -25.66 -13.26
N ASN A 401 -10.07 -24.57 -12.94
CA ASN A 401 -9.46 -23.33 -12.45
C ASN A 401 -8.99 -23.52 -11.01
N ILE A 402 -7.69 -23.32 -10.78
CA ILE A 402 -7.08 -23.37 -9.47
C ILE A 402 -6.68 -21.95 -9.04
N PHE A 403 -7.07 -21.58 -7.83
CA PHE A 403 -6.79 -20.29 -7.25
C PHE A 403 -5.69 -20.44 -6.17
N PRO A 404 -4.45 -20.00 -6.42
CA PRO A 404 -3.33 -20.17 -5.51
C PRO A 404 -3.64 -19.72 -4.08
N LEU A 405 -4.26 -18.55 -3.93
CA LEU A 405 -4.55 -17.98 -2.60
C LEU A 405 -5.50 -18.86 -1.78
N GLU A 406 -6.47 -19.53 -2.39
CA GLU A 406 -7.36 -20.48 -1.71
C GLU A 406 -6.56 -21.64 -1.12
N VAL A 407 -5.63 -22.18 -1.89
CA VAL A 407 -4.76 -23.28 -1.46
C VAL A 407 -3.75 -22.82 -0.41
N GLU A 408 -3.10 -21.67 -0.63
CA GLU A 408 -2.17 -21.04 0.29
C GLU A 408 -2.82 -20.78 1.66
N SER A 409 -4.06 -20.26 1.68
CA SER A 409 -4.79 -19.95 2.91
C SER A 409 -5.00 -21.19 3.78
N VAL A 410 -5.40 -22.30 3.18
CA VAL A 410 -5.62 -23.57 3.89
C VAL A 410 -4.30 -24.17 4.38
N LEU A 411 -3.31 -24.26 3.51
CA LEU A 411 -2.05 -24.92 3.83
C LEU A 411 -1.18 -24.12 4.81
N SER A 412 -1.33 -22.80 4.84
CA SER A 412 -0.64 -21.93 5.80
C SER A 412 -1.06 -22.15 7.26
N GLU A 413 -2.17 -22.86 7.52
CA GLU A 413 -2.59 -23.22 8.87
C GLU A 413 -1.75 -24.35 9.51
N LEU A 414 -0.92 -25.05 8.71
CA LEU A 414 0.01 -26.03 9.23
C LEU A 414 1.08 -25.36 10.11
N PRO A 415 1.25 -25.77 11.40
CA PRO A 415 2.17 -25.10 12.33
C PRO A 415 3.65 -25.10 11.90
N LEU A 416 4.04 -26.05 11.04
CA LEU A 416 5.40 -26.18 10.50
C LEU A 416 5.68 -25.13 9.40
N ILE A 417 4.67 -24.48 8.84
CA ILE A 417 4.79 -23.55 7.72
C ILE A 417 4.85 -22.13 8.26
N SER A 418 5.94 -21.44 8.00
CA SER A 418 6.06 -20.00 8.25
C SER A 418 5.40 -19.20 7.14
N GLU A 419 5.66 -19.56 5.87
CA GLU A 419 5.02 -18.98 4.68
C GLU A 419 4.93 -20.03 3.58
N ILE A 420 3.88 -19.94 2.75
CA ILE A 420 3.67 -20.81 1.58
C ILE A 420 3.15 -19.99 0.41
N VAL A 421 3.65 -20.29 -0.79
CA VAL A 421 3.19 -19.70 -2.05
C VAL A 421 3.03 -20.80 -3.09
N ILE A 422 1.88 -20.85 -3.74
CA ILE A 422 1.62 -21.77 -4.84
C ILE A 422 2.01 -21.11 -6.17
N ILE A 423 2.92 -21.75 -6.87
CA ILE A 423 3.40 -21.28 -8.18
C ILE A 423 2.99 -22.28 -9.26
N PRO A 424 2.30 -21.83 -10.32
CA PRO A 424 1.97 -22.69 -11.45
C PRO A 424 3.23 -23.06 -12.25
N LYS A 425 3.33 -24.32 -12.64
CA LYS A 425 4.37 -24.87 -13.51
C LYS A 425 3.71 -25.62 -14.65
N ALA A 426 4.19 -25.44 -15.86
CA ALA A 426 3.75 -26.19 -17.03
C ALA A 426 3.92 -27.72 -16.84
N ASP A 427 2.94 -28.49 -17.27
CA ASP A 427 2.89 -29.94 -17.21
C ASP A 427 2.31 -30.51 -18.52
N GLU A 428 2.92 -31.55 -19.05
CA GLU A 428 2.54 -32.13 -20.36
C GLU A 428 1.14 -32.75 -20.37
N VAL A 429 0.67 -33.23 -19.22
CA VAL A 429 -0.62 -33.95 -19.12
C VAL A 429 -1.72 -33.04 -18.62
N MET A 430 -1.44 -32.26 -17.58
CA MET A 430 -2.43 -31.45 -16.90
C MET A 430 -2.51 -29.99 -17.40
N GLY A 431 -1.62 -29.61 -18.33
CA GLY A 431 -1.43 -28.23 -18.78
C GLY A 431 -0.61 -27.44 -17.77
N GLU A 432 -1.12 -27.29 -16.56
CA GLU A 432 -0.37 -26.68 -15.44
C GLU A 432 -0.60 -27.48 -14.15
N ILE A 433 0.40 -27.48 -13.27
CA ILE A 433 0.36 -28.05 -11.92
C ILE A 433 0.81 -27.02 -10.88
N GLY A 434 0.36 -27.18 -9.64
CA GLY A 434 0.78 -26.34 -8.53
C GLY A 434 2.09 -26.85 -7.90
N VAL A 435 3.03 -25.92 -7.68
CA VAL A 435 4.24 -26.12 -6.88
C VAL A 435 4.11 -25.32 -5.59
N ALA A 436 4.13 -25.98 -4.44
CA ALA A 436 4.19 -25.34 -3.15
C ALA A 436 5.62 -24.88 -2.85
N VAL A 437 5.89 -23.59 -2.83
CA VAL A 437 7.15 -23.02 -2.33
C VAL A 437 6.95 -22.69 -0.86
N VAL A 438 7.70 -23.32 0.02
CA VAL A 438 7.47 -23.31 1.47
C VAL A 438 8.71 -22.81 2.21
N ALA A 439 8.49 -21.84 3.12
CA ALA A 439 9.44 -21.49 4.17
C ALA A 439 8.94 -22.12 5.50
N LEU A 440 9.79 -22.88 6.16
CA LEU A 440 9.45 -23.57 7.41
C LEU A 440 9.63 -22.63 8.62
N THR A 441 8.87 -22.90 9.68
CA THR A 441 9.03 -22.22 10.99
C THR A 441 10.36 -22.57 11.63
N ASP A 442 10.77 -23.85 11.54
CA ASP A 442 12.10 -24.35 11.89
C ASP A 442 12.65 -25.14 10.71
N ILE A 443 13.81 -24.73 10.18
CA ILE A 443 14.47 -25.34 9.02
C ILE A 443 14.79 -26.83 9.23
N ASN A 444 14.87 -27.29 10.47
CA ASN A 444 15.11 -28.70 10.81
C ASN A 444 13.81 -29.53 10.82
N SER A 445 12.65 -28.91 10.65
CA SER A 445 11.39 -29.62 10.62
C SER A 445 11.26 -30.47 9.36
N ALA A 446 10.74 -31.67 9.51
CA ALA A 446 10.43 -32.53 8.38
C ALA A 446 8.96 -32.30 7.95
N LEU A 447 8.79 -31.77 6.76
CA LEU A 447 7.49 -31.66 6.08
C LEU A 447 7.63 -32.31 4.71
N THR A 448 6.70 -33.19 4.37
CA THR A 448 6.66 -33.84 3.05
C THR A 448 5.51 -33.31 2.21
N LEU A 449 5.54 -33.56 0.90
CA LEU A 449 4.41 -33.26 0.03
C LEU A 449 3.16 -34.04 0.46
N ASP A 450 3.33 -35.29 0.92
CA ASP A 450 2.21 -36.14 1.36
C ASP A 450 1.57 -35.60 2.64
N ASP A 451 2.34 -35.08 3.61
CA ASP A 451 1.81 -34.41 4.80
C ASP A 451 0.97 -33.20 4.42
N LEU A 452 1.51 -32.37 3.52
CA LEU A 452 0.85 -31.15 3.03
C LEU A 452 -0.45 -31.49 2.28
N ARG A 453 -0.44 -32.52 1.43
CA ARG A 453 -1.62 -32.98 0.69
C ARG A 453 -2.64 -33.64 1.61
N SER A 454 -2.20 -34.44 2.58
CA SER A 454 -3.09 -35.07 3.55
C SER A 454 -3.87 -34.06 4.36
N TYR A 455 -3.18 -33.02 4.86
CA TYR A 455 -3.84 -31.90 5.55
C TYR A 455 -4.83 -31.15 4.65
N GLY A 456 -4.39 -30.86 3.42
CA GLY A 456 -5.23 -30.12 2.47
C GLY A 456 -6.47 -30.90 2.02
N GLN A 457 -6.42 -32.21 1.91
CA GLN A 457 -7.55 -33.07 1.50
C GLN A 457 -8.74 -33.02 2.46
N GLU A 458 -8.52 -32.66 3.71
CA GLU A 458 -9.60 -32.48 4.70
C GLU A 458 -10.46 -31.25 4.39
N LYS A 459 -9.94 -30.29 3.64
CA LYS A 459 -10.54 -28.95 3.43
C LYS A 459 -10.71 -28.56 1.98
N LEU A 460 -9.96 -29.16 1.06
CA LEU A 460 -9.91 -28.83 -0.36
C LEU A 460 -10.09 -30.08 -1.24
N ALA A 461 -10.70 -29.89 -2.39
CA ALA A 461 -10.76 -30.96 -3.40
C ALA A 461 -9.33 -31.37 -3.84
N ALA A 462 -9.10 -32.67 -4.01
CA ALA A 462 -7.78 -33.23 -4.31
C ALA A 462 -7.08 -32.63 -5.53
N TYR A 463 -7.85 -32.17 -6.53
CA TYR A 463 -7.33 -31.56 -7.75
C TYR A 463 -6.75 -30.17 -7.54
N LYS A 464 -7.07 -29.50 -6.42
CA LYS A 464 -6.53 -28.18 -6.05
C LYS A 464 -5.16 -28.25 -5.38
N LEU A 465 -4.81 -29.41 -4.84
CA LEU A 465 -3.60 -29.58 -4.04
C LEU A 465 -2.34 -29.62 -4.90
N PRO A 466 -1.23 -29.05 -4.43
CA PRO A 466 0.02 -29.03 -5.18
C PRO A 466 0.57 -30.43 -5.43
N GLU A 467 1.26 -30.62 -6.55
CA GLU A 467 1.92 -31.85 -6.95
C GLU A 467 3.41 -31.87 -6.63
N LYS A 468 3.98 -30.72 -6.32
CA LYS A 468 5.40 -30.60 -5.96
C LYS A 468 5.57 -29.67 -4.78
N ILE A 469 6.64 -29.86 -4.03
CA ILE A 469 7.07 -28.98 -2.95
C ILE A 469 8.52 -28.54 -3.19
N LEU A 470 8.80 -27.28 -2.90
CA LEU A 470 10.12 -26.69 -2.93
C LEU A 470 10.33 -25.90 -1.64
N PHE A 471 11.43 -26.17 -0.93
CA PHE A 471 11.76 -25.44 0.29
C PHE A 471 12.68 -24.26 -0.01
N THR A 472 12.48 -23.18 0.76
CA THR A 472 13.32 -21.98 0.72
C THR A 472 13.49 -21.42 2.13
N ASP A 473 14.59 -20.74 2.40
CA ASP A 473 14.83 -20.11 3.68
C ASP A 473 13.84 -18.95 3.94
N SER A 474 13.41 -18.26 2.89
CA SER A 474 12.43 -17.18 2.97
C SER A 474 11.73 -16.96 1.63
N ILE A 475 10.50 -16.49 1.67
CA ILE A 475 9.74 -16.09 0.48
C ILE A 475 10.26 -14.72 -0.02
N PRO A 476 10.76 -14.62 -1.28
CA PRO A 476 11.27 -13.36 -1.81
C PRO A 476 10.18 -12.29 -1.91
N ARG A 477 10.58 -11.05 -1.62
CA ARG A 477 9.72 -9.87 -1.66
C ARG A 477 10.24 -8.82 -2.63
N ASN A 478 9.33 -8.04 -3.18
CA ASN A 478 9.64 -6.90 -4.04
C ASN A 478 9.91 -5.63 -3.20
N ALA A 479 10.21 -4.52 -3.86
CA ALA A 479 10.50 -3.23 -3.22
C ALA A 479 9.33 -2.66 -2.37
N THR A 480 8.11 -3.20 -2.53
CA THR A 480 6.92 -2.83 -1.74
C THR A 480 6.58 -3.84 -0.64
N ASP A 481 7.52 -4.71 -0.29
CA ASP A 481 7.39 -5.79 0.70
C ASP A 481 6.29 -6.82 0.38
N LYS A 482 5.79 -6.87 -0.87
CA LYS A 482 4.87 -7.90 -1.35
C LYS A 482 5.65 -9.10 -1.90
N ILE A 483 5.01 -10.28 -1.90
CA ILE A 483 5.58 -11.51 -2.48
C ILE A 483 6.01 -11.27 -3.93
N ASP A 484 7.26 -11.56 -4.24
CA ASP A 484 7.82 -11.49 -5.59
C ASP A 484 7.59 -12.81 -6.34
N ARG A 485 6.37 -12.97 -6.86
CA ARG A 485 5.99 -14.19 -7.61
C ARG A 485 6.82 -14.40 -8.87
N ARG A 486 7.43 -13.35 -9.44
CA ARG A 486 8.31 -13.48 -10.61
C ARG A 486 9.59 -14.22 -10.22
N LYS A 487 10.26 -13.80 -9.15
CA LYS A 487 11.42 -14.50 -8.61
C LYS A 487 11.10 -15.94 -8.21
N LEU A 488 9.89 -16.18 -7.66
CA LEU A 488 9.46 -17.54 -7.32
C LEU A 488 9.24 -18.41 -8.57
N LYS A 489 8.68 -17.86 -9.65
CA LYS A 489 8.57 -18.57 -10.94
C LYS A 489 9.95 -18.93 -11.50
N ASP A 490 10.90 -18.00 -11.44
CA ASP A 490 12.28 -18.24 -11.87
C ASP A 490 12.94 -19.34 -11.01
N LEU A 491 12.75 -19.29 -9.68
CA LEU A 491 13.25 -20.32 -8.76
C LEU A 491 12.66 -21.71 -9.04
N VAL A 492 11.34 -21.79 -9.26
CA VAL A 492 10.66 -23.06 -9.62
C VAL A 492 11.19 -23.60 -10.93
N LYS A 493 11.39 -22.74 -11.94
CA LYS A 493 11.96 -23.13 -13.22
C LYS A 493 13.40 -23.62 -13.08
N GLU A 494 14.24 -22.96 -12.29
CA GLU A 494 15.63 -23.36 -12.05
C GLU A 494 15.72 -24.71 -11.34
N LYS A 495 14.89 -24.94 -10.32
CA LYS A 495 14.99 -26.13 -9.45
C LYS A 495 14.22 -27.34 -9.94
N LEU A 496 13.17 -27.16 -10.72
CA LEU A 496 12.25 -28.24 -11.11
C LEU A 496 12.10 -28.39 -12.62
N GLY A 497 12.75 -27.56 -13.41
CA GLY A 497 12.85 -27.66 -14.87
C GLY A 497 11.62 -27.12 -15.56
#